data_610c1ffb329c6d13ab322086abc4c228
#
_entry.id   610c1ffb329c6d13ab322086abc4c228
#
_cell.length_a   1.000
_cell.length_b   1.000
_cell.length_c   1.000
_cell.angle_alpha   90.00
_cell.angle_beta   90.00
_cell.angle_gamma   90.00
#
_symmetry.space_group_name_H-M   'P 1'
#
loop_
_entity.id
_entity.type
_entity.pdbx_description
1 polymer ?
#
loop_
_entity_poly.entity_id
_entity_poly.type
_entity_poly.pdbx_seq_one_letter_code
_entity_poly.pdbx_strand_id
1 'polypeptide(L)'
;MGLHNSSHAASNHEDVDVVIVGAGLSGLFAARDLHKKGQRVHILEARATTGGRMIRQTSKTGAVIDLGGQWGGATHHRFQALVDELNIKTFPSYYDGKGVLLWDGKRVEADLAKQASNKVLFFEDEQIGQPADQITKAKAAMQAFRAIAASIDPDRPWTAPNAVELDRTTIRAWCDNNSESRLSDFELEWLS
;
A
#
# COMPACT_ATOMS: atom_id res chain seq x y z
N MET A 1 -38.60 49.14 -25.62
CA MET A 1 -39.19 47.99 -24.91
C MET A 1 -38.47 46.72 -25.43
N GLY A 2 -37.41 46.31 -24.76
CA GLY A 2 -36.61 45.16 -25.14
C GLY A 2 -36.96 43.97 -24.25
N LEU A 3 -37.53 42.94 -24.84
CA LEU A 3 -37.82 41.69 -24.17
C LEU A 3 -36.51 40.92 -23.98
N HIS A 4 -36.03 40.82 -22.74
CA HIS A 4 -35.00 39.88 -22.38
C HIS A 4 -35.56 38.45 -22.45
N ASN A 5 -35.18 37.74 -23.47
CA ASN A 5 -35.43 36.31 -23.59
C ASN A 5 -34.38 35.58 -22.72
N SER A 6 -34.69 35.31 -21.49
CA SER A 6 -33.90 34.39 -20.64
C SER A 6 -34.18 32.97 -21.12
N SER A 7 -33.32 32.48 -22.00
CA SER A 7 -33.26 31.07 -22.29
C SER A 7 -32.84 30.32 -21.00
N HIS A 8 -33.77 29.71 -20.32
CA HIS A 8 -33.51 28.70 -19.32
C HIS A 8 -32.84 27.56 -20.07
N ALA A 9 -31.55 27.40 -19.91
CA ALA A 9 -30.89 26.17 -20.25
C ALA A 9 -31.58 25.06 -19.45
N ALA A 10 -32.20 24.11 -20.12
CA ALA A 10 -32.75 22.93 -19.50
C ALA A 10 -31.58 22.27 -18.74
N SER A 11 -31.65 22.29 -17.42
CA SER A 11 -30.71 21.51 -16.61
C SER A 11 -31.00 20.05 -16.90
N ASN A 12 -30.13 19.39 -17.64
CA ASN A 12 -30.15 17.93 -17.77
C ASN A 12 -29.87 17.35 -16.38
N HIS A 13 -30.85 17.23 -15.54
CA HIS A 13 -30.79 16.45 -14.32
C HIS A 13 -30.87 14.97 -14.75
N GLU A 14 -29.73 14.32 -14.81
CA GLU A 14 -29.71 12.86 -14.88
C GLU A 14 -29.96 12.33 -13.47
N ASP A 15 -31.08 11.65 -13.28
CA ASP A 15 -31.33 10.94 -12.03
C ASP A 15 -30.32 9.81 -11.88
N VAL A 16 -29.55 9.81 -10.81
CA VAL A 16 -28.59 8.75 -10.47
C VAL A 16 -28.94 8.14 -9.13
N ASP A 17 -28.66 6.86 -8.99
CA ASP A 17 -28.95 6.14 -7.75
C ASP A 17 -27.81 6.35 -6.73
N VAL A 18 -26.57 6.51 -7.21
CA VAL A 18 -25.40 6.70 -6.37
C VAL A 18 -24.42 7.69 -6.99
N VAL A 19 -23.97 8.64 -6.17
CA VAL A 19 -22.86 9.55 -6.50
C VAL A 19 -21.62 9.10 -5.75
N ILE A 20 -20.50 8.92 -6.46
CA ILE A 20 -19.19 8.56 -5.89
C ILE A 20 -18.27 9.76 -6.02
N VAL A 21 -17.68 10.17 -4.91
CA VAL A 21 -16.70 11.26 -4.88
C VAL A 21 -15.29 10.68 -4.94
N GLY A 22 -14.60 10.98 -6.04
CA GLY A 22 -13.23 10.54 -6.33
C GLY A 22 -13.17 9.34 -7.27
N ALA A 23 -12.43 9.51 -8.37
CA ALA A 23 -12.17 8.47 -9.37
C ALA A 23 -10.78 7.80 -9.15
N GLY A 24 -10.39 7.58 -7.91
CA GLY A 24 -9.29 6.70 -7.55
C GLY A 24 -9.70 5.23 -7.66
N LEU A 25 -8.77 4.30 -7.41
CA LEU A 25 -9.01 2.86 -7.52
C LEU A 25 -10.24 2.41 -6.70
N SER A 26 -10.39 2.89 -5.46
CA SER A 26 -11.53 2.54 -4.60
C SER A 26 -12.86 3.02 -5.17
N GLY A 27 -12.94 4.27 -5.66
CA GLY A 27 -14.16 4.82 -6.27
C GLY A 27 -14.53 4.10 -7.56
N LEU A 28 -13.55 3.78 -8.40
CA LEU A 28 -13.76 3.03 -9.64
C LEU A 28 -14.23 1.60 -9.37
N PHE A 29 -13.70 0.93 -8.34
CA PHE A 29 -14.18 -0.38 -7.92
C PHE A 29 -15.62 -0.33 -7.43
N ALA A 30 -15.96 0.63 -6.57
CA ALA A 30 -17.30 0.82 -6.07
C ALA A 30 -18.29 1.08 -7.21
N ALA A 31 -17.92 1.97 -8.15
CA ALA A 31 -18.74 2.27 -9.33
C ALA A 31 -19.00 1.04 -10.19
N ARG A 32 -17.94 0.27 -10.47
CA ARG A 32 -18.01 -0.96 -11.25
C ARG A 32 -18.96 -1.99 -10.60
N ASP A 33 -18.82 -2.21 -9.30
CA ASP A 33 -19.63 -3.20 -8.59
C ASP A 33 -21.11 -2.78 -8.48
N LEU A 34 -21.37 -1.49 -8.29
CA LEU A 34 -22.73 -0.93 -8.31
C LEU A 34 -23.34 -0.99 -9.71
N HIS A 35 -22.58 -0.65 -10.75
CA HIS A 35 -23.02 -0.74 -12.13
C HIS A 35 -23.37 -2.17 -12.54
N LYS A 36 -22.56 -3.18 -12.14
CA LYS A 36 -22.86 -4.60 -12.33
C LYS A 36 -24.18 -5.03 -11.66
N LYS A 37 -24.60 -4.33 -10.61
CA LYS A 37 -25.87 -4.53 -9.91
C LYS A 37 -27.02 -3.72 -10.51
N GLY A 38 -26.81 -3.07 -11.64
CA GLY A 38 -27.84 -2.30 -12.34
C GLY A 38 -28.07 -0.88 -11.78
N GLN A 39 -27.22 -0.41 -10.88
CA GLN A 39 -27.34 0.96 -10.33
C GLN A 39 -26.80 1.99 -11.33
N ARG A 40 -27.47 3.12 -11.43
CA ARG A 40 -26.99 4.28 -12.17
C ARG A 40 -26.02 5.04 -11.30
N VAL A 41 -24.74 5.08 -11.70
CA VAL A 41 -23.67 5.66 -10.89
C VAL A 41 -23.06 6.85 -11.60
N HIS A 42 -22.86 7.94 -10.85
CA HIS A 42 -22.10 9.10 -11.31
C HIS A 42 -20.84 9.27 -10.45
N ILE A 43 -19.70 9.47 -11.10
CA ILE A 43 -18.42 9.68 -10.41
C ILE A 43 -17.99 11.13 -10.58
N LEU A 44 -17.70 11.80 -9.47
CA LEU A 44 -17.15 13.15 -9.44
C LEU A 44 -15.65 13.07 -9.14
N GLU A 45 -14.82 13.61 -10.04
CA GLU A 45 -13.37 13.69 -9.85
C GLU A 45 -12.93 15.15 -9.90
N ALA A 46 -12.17 15.58 -8.91
CA ALA A 46 -11.68 16.95 -8.80
C ALA A 46 -10.49 17.25 -9.72
N ARG A 47 -9.76 16.24 -10.14
CA ARG A 47 -8.60 16.37 -11.03
C ARG A 47 -9.01 16.16 -12.49
N ALA A 48 -8.16 16.58 -13.40
CA ALA A 48 -8.35 16.35 -14.83
C ALA A 48 -8.13 14.89 -15.26
N THR A 49 -7.60 14.03 -14.37
CA THR A 49 -7.29 12.64 -14.64
C THR A 49 -7.82 11.73 -13.56
N THR A 50 -8.28 10.54 -13.94
CA THR A 50 -8.69 9.48 -13.02
C THR A 50 -7.48 8.68 -12.54
N GLY A 51 -7.69 7.78 -11.54
CA GLY A 51 -6.67 6.86 -11.03
C GLY A 51 -6.15 7.21 -9.63
N GLY A 52 -6.25 8.48 -9.20
CA GLY A 52 -5.80 8.89 -7.87
C GLY A 52 -4.28 8.67 -7.67
N ARG A 53 -3.90 7.74 -6.79
CA ARG A 53 -2.50 7.35 -6.55
C ARG A 53 -1.92 6.37 -7.59
N MET A 54 -2.71 5.90 -8.53
CA MET A 54 -2.28 5.15 -9.71
C MET A 54 -1.92 6.16 -10.81
N ILE A 55 -0.73 6.73 -10.74
CA ILE A 55 -0.31 7.82 -11.61
C ILE A 55 0.52 7.26 -12.75
N ARG A 56 0.08 7.51 -13.97
CA ARG A 56 0.81 7.19 -15.20
C ARG A 56 1.36 8.45 -15.83
N GLN A 57 2.59 8.42 -16.28
CA GLN A 57 3.23 9.50 -17.01
C GLN A 57 3.99 8.96 -18.23
N THR A 58 4.05 9.78 -19.29
CA THR A 58 4.88 9.48 -20.44
C THR A 58 6.16 10.30 -20.35
N SER A 59 7.31 9.64 -20.43
CA SER A 59 8.63 10.28 -20.47
C SER A 59 8.85 11.07 -21.75
N LYS A 60 9.88 11.91 -21.76
CA LYS A 60 10.29 12.65 -22.99
C LYS A 60 10.68 11.72 -24.14
N THR A 61 11.05 10.49 -23.86
CA THR A 61 11.40 9.47 -24.86
C THR A 61 10.23 8.62 -25.31
N GLY A 62 9.01 8.90 -24.83
CA GLY A 62 7.80 8.15 -25.15
C GLY A 62 7.55 6.92 -24.28
N ALA A 63 8.45 6.58 -23.36
CA ALA A 63 8.24 5.47 -22.45
C ALA A 63 7.16 5.80 -21.43
N VAL A 64 6.27 4.84 -21.17
CA VAL A 64 5.24 4.93 -20.13
C VAL A 64 5.86 4.55 -18.80
N ILE A 65 5.64 5.38 -17.79
CA ILE A 65 6.16 5.22 -16.43
C ILE A 65 5.00 5.28 -15.45
N ASP A 66 4.92 4.30 -14.57
CA ASP A 66 4.02 4.31 -13.43
C ASP A 66 4.73 5.00 -12.24
N LEU A 67 4.22 6.16 -11.82
CA LEU A 67 4.75 6.93 -10.70
C LEU A 67 4.02 6.64 -9.38
N GLY A 68 3.01 5.79 -9.44
CA GLY A 68 2.20 5.42 -8.30
C GLY A 68 2.28 3.93 -7.99
N GLY A 69 1.13 3.33 -7.65
CA GLY A 69 1.03 1.90 -7.41
C GLY A 69 1.32 1.10 -8.68
N GLN A 70 2.30 0.21 -8.62
CA GLN A 70 2.75 -0.60 -9.77
C GLN A 70 2.98 -2.06 -9.42
N TRP A 71 2.98 -2.42 -8.12
CA TRP A 71 3.21 -3.78 -7.69
C TRP A 71 1.95 -4.44 -7.11
N GLY A 72 1.71 -5.68 -7.52
CA GLY A 72 0.71 -6.55 -6.95
C GLY A 72 1.37 -7.77 -6.30
N GLY A 73 0.97 -8.07 -5.07
CA GLY A 73 1.43 -9.26 -4.35
C GLY A 73 0.43 -10.42 -4.44
N ALA A 74 0.90 -11.63 -4.12
CA ALA A 74 0.09 -12.85 -4.16
C ALA A 74 -1.14 -12.80 -3.21
N THR A 75 -1.07 -11.98 -2.15
CA THR A 75 -2.17 -11.81 -1.18
C THR A 75 -3.18 -10.73 -1.56
N HIS A 76 -2.95 -9.99 -2.65
CA HIS A 76 -3.87 -8.96 -3.13
C HIS A 76 -4.98 -9.56 -4.00
N HIS A 77 -5.78 -10.47 -3.45
CA HIS A 77 -6.76 -11.28 -4.18
C HIS A 77 -7.75 -10.47 -5.02
N ARG A 78 -8.25 -9.35 -4.48
CA ARG A 78 -9.19 -8.47 -5.22
C ARG A 78 -8.51 -7.78 -6.40
N PHE A 79 -7.24 -7.41 -6.25
CA PHE A 79 -6.44 -6.83 -7.33
C PHE A 79 -6.17 -7.88 -8.41
N GLN A 80 -5.77 -9.10 -8.03
CA GLN A 80 -5.57 -10.20 -8.98
C GLN A 80 -6.84 -10.49 -9.77
N ALA A 81 -7.99 -10.58 -9.10
CA ALA A 81 -9.28 -10.79 -9.77
C ALA A 81 -9.61 -9.70 -10.79
N LEU A 82 -9.25 -8.42 -10.50
CA LEU A 82 -9.42 -7.33 -11.48
C LEU A 82 -8.46 -7.45 -12.66
N VAL A 83 -7.20 -7.79 -12.39
CA VAL A 83 -6.17 -8.01 -13.41
C VAL A 83 -6.63 -9.09 -14.39
N ASP A 84 -7.16 -10.21 -13.87
CA ASP A 84 -7.68 -11.34 -14.67
C ASP A 84 -8.91 -10.93 -15.48
N GLU A 85 -9.87 -10.23 -14.84
CA GLU A 85 -11.10 -9.77 -15.51
C GLU A 85 -10.80 -8.81 -16.65
N LEU A 86 -9.84 -7.91 -16.46
CA LEU A 86 -9.45 -6.94 -17.47
C LEU A 86 -8.39 -7.46 -18.46
N ASN A 87 -7.97 -8.72 -18.30
CA ASN A 87 -6.93 -9.37 -19.10
C ASN A 87 -5.64 -8.53 -19.17
N ILE A 88 -5.23 -7.96 -18.02
CA ILE A 88 -4.02 -7.16 -17.90
C ILE A 88 -2.82 -8.09 -17.79
N LYS A 89 -1.81 -7.87 -18.62
CA LYS A 89 -0.55 -8.63 -18.54
C LYS A 89 0.29 -8.11 -17.39
N THR A 90 0.70 -9.01 -16.52
CA THR A 90 1.68 -8.77 -15.46
C THR A 90 3.00 -9.47 -15.77
N PHE A 91 4.06 -9.02 -15.15
CA PHE A 91 5.38 -9.65 -15.24
C PHE A 91 6.04 -9.65 -13.85
N PRO A 92 6.91 -10.61 -13.56
CA PRO A 92 7.63 -10.65 -12.30
C PRO A 92 8.51 -9.41 -12.11
N SER A 93 8.58 -8.91 -10.88
CA SER A 93 9.55 -7.86 -10.53
C SER A 93 10.97 -8.40 -10.71
N TYR A 94 11.86 -7.55 -11.21
CA TYR A 94 13.26 -7.89 -11.39
C TYR A 94 13.98 -7.86 -10.02
N TYR A 95 14.52 -9.00 -9.62
CA TYR A 95 15.27 -9.17 -8.37
C TYR A 95 16.70 -9.65 -8.59
N ASP A 96 17.16 -9.76 -9.83
CA ASP A 96 18.54 -10.15 -10.10
C ASP A 96 19.47 -8.97 -9.83
N GLY A 97 20.57 -9.23 -9.12
CA GLY A 97 21.56 -8.23 -8.79
C GLY A 97 21.62 -7.90 -7.31
N LYS A 98 22.14 -6.72 -7.00
CA LYS A 98 22.37 -6.27 -5.65
C LYS A 98 21.34 -5.23 -5.21
N GLY A 99 20.79 -5.40 -4.02
CA GLY A 99 20.11 -4.34 -3.30
C GLY A 99 21.13 -3.35 -2.71
N VAL A 100 20.74 -2.11 -2.63
CA VAL A 100 21.54 -1.06 -2.03
C VAL A 100 20.79 -0.46 -0.86
N LEU A 101 21.40 -0.48 0.31
CA LEU A 101 20.96 0.26 1.47
C LEU A 101 21.90 1.45 1.69
N LEU A 102 21.34 2.62 1.84
CA LEU A 102 22.06 3.79 2.32
C LEU A 102 21.65 4.03 3.77
N TRP A 103 22.57 3.78 4.69
CA TRP A 103 22.31 3.89 6.11
C TRP A 103 23.40 4.70 6.79
N ASP A 104 23.03 5.74 7.53
CA ASP A 104 23.96 6.64 8.25
C ASP A 104 25.16 7.07 7.38
N GLY A 105 24.87 7.48 6.14
CA GLY A 105 25.89 7.89 5.17
C GLY A 105 26.74 6.75 4.61
N LYS A 106 26.54 5.51 5.03
CA LYS A 106 27.22 4.32 4.51
C LYS A 106 26.38 3.64 3.45
N ARG A 107 27.00 3.25 2.35
CA ARG A 107 26.37 2.48 1.27
C ARG A 107 26.73 1.01 1.47
N VAL A 108 25.71 0.18 1.64
CA VAL A 108 25.83 -1.26 1.80
C VAL A 108 25.16 -1.96 0.62
N GLU A 109 25.78 -3.00 0.10
CA GLU A 109 25.23 -3.81 -0.99
C GLU A 109 24.97 -5.23 -0.50
N ALA A 110 23.84 -5.79 -0.87
CA ALA A 110 23.48 -7.17 -0.59
C ALA A 110 22.84 -7.85 -1.79
N ASP A 111 23.01 -9.17 -1.88
CA ASP A 111 22.42 -9.98 -2.94
C ASP A 111 20.91 -10.14 -2.70
N LEU A 112 20.08 -9.54 -3.56
CA LEU A 112 18.62 -9.56 -3.45
C LEU A 112 18.06 -10.97 -3.59
N ALA A 113 18.65 -11.83 -4.40
CA ALA A 113 18.17 -13.19 -4.59
C ALA A 113 18.34 -14.02 -3.31
N LYS A 114 19.44 -13.85 -2.58
CA LYS A 114 19.65 -14.48 -1.27
C LYS A 114 18.67 -13.94 -0.21
N GLN A 115 18.41 -12.64 -0.21
CA GLN A 115 17.46 -12.04 0.72
C GLN A 115 16.03 -12.52 0.47
N ALA A 116 15.60 -12.60 -0.77
CA ALA A 116 14.28 -13.09 -1.14
C ALA A 116 14.06 -14.55 -0.72
N SER A 117 15.08 -15.41 -0.84
CA SER A 117 15.00 -16.83 -0.44
C SER A 117 14.86 -17.01 1.08
N ASN A 118 15.45 -16.12 1.87
CA ASN A 118 15.42 -16.17 3.33
C ASN A 118 14.20 -15.48 3.95
N LYS A 119 13.31 -14.89 3.15
CA LYS A 119 12.16 -14.08 3.61
C LYS A 119 12.54 -12.98 4.61
N VAL A 120 13.78 -12.51 4.55
CA VAL A 120 14.35 -11.51 5.45
C VAL A 120 14.80 -10.35 4.58
N LEU A 121 14.16 -9.20 4.75
CA LEU A 121 14.51 -7.95 4.05
C LEU A 121 15.72 -7.24 4.68
N PHE A 122 16.55 -7.96 5.42
CA PHE A 122 17.60 -7.34 6.21
C PHE A 122 18.97 -7.63 5.64
N PHE A 123 19.77 -6.61 5.55
CA PHE A 123 21.20 -6.72 5.33
C PHE A 123 21.84 -7.47 6.50
N GLU A 124 22.88 -8.25 6.23
CA GLU A 124 23.57 -8.98 7.28
C GLU A 124 24.18 -8.01 8.30
N ASP A 125 24.15 -8.42 9.55
CA ASP A 125 24.45 -7.58 10.73
C ASP A 125 25.82 -6.89 10.63
N GLU A 126 26.82 -7.60 10.11
CA GLU A 126 28.18 -7.10 9.93
C GLU A 126 28.27 -5.98 8.88
N GLN A 127 27.33 -5.93 7.94
CA GLN A 127 27.35 -4.98 6.84
C GLN A 127 26.86 -3.58 7.25
N ILE A 128 25.94 -3.52 8.20
CA ILE A 128 25.39 -2.22 8.69
C ILE A 128 26.22 -1.60 9.80
N GLY A 129 27.20 -2.33 10.36
CA GLY A 129 28.14 -1.82 11.35
C GLY A 129 27.51 -1.42 12.69
N GLN A 130 26.38 -2.04 13.03
CA GLN A 130 25.69 -1.82 14.29
C GLN A 130 26.13 -2.81 15.37
N PRO A 131 26.03 -2.47 16.67
CA PRO A 131 26.31 -3.39 17.76
C PRO A 131 25.44 -4.65 17.66
N ALA A 132 26.06 -5.82 17.83
CA ALA A 132 25.40 -7.12 17.68
C ALA A 132 24.24 -7.32 18.67
N ASP A 133 24.28 -6.70 19.85
CA ASP A 133 23.21 -6.75 20.83
C ASP A 133 21.97 -5.98 20.38
N GLN A 134 22.13 -4.82 19.72
CA GLN A 134 21.01 -4.06 19.15
C GLN A 134 20.31 -4.81 18.04
N ILE A 135 21.08 -5.44 17.16
CA ILE A 135 20.52 -6.25 16.08
C ILE A 135 19.78 -7.48 16.64
N THR A 136 20.33 -8.10 17.68
CA THR A 136 19.67 -9.24 18.34
C THR A 136 18.32 -8.83 18.95
N LYS A 137 18.25 -7.68 19.60
CA LYS A 137 16.99 -7.14 20.14
C LYS A 137 15.98 -6.83 19.05
N ALA A 138 16.40 -6.18 17.96
CA ALA A 138 15.51 -5.88 16.83
C ALA A 138 14.95 -7.16 16.19
N LYS A 139 15.79 -8.20 16.01
CA LYS A 139 15.35 -9.52 15.54
C LYS A 139 14.35 -10.19 16.48
N ALA A 140 14.57 -10.13 17.79
CA ALA A 140 13.65 -10.68 18.77
C ALA A 140 12.30 -9.95 18.74
N ALA A 141 12.30 -8.61 18.68
CA ALA A 141 11.08 -7.81 18.54
C ALA A 141 10.32 -8.16 17.25
N MET A 142 11.01 -8.30 16.13
CA MET A 142 10.40 -8.69 14.87
C MET A 142 9.79 -10.10 14.94
N GLN A 143 10.44 -11.06 15.60
CA GLN A 143 9.90 -12.39 15.81
C GLN A 143 8.64 -12.38 16.66
N ALA A 144 8.64 -11.61 17.76
CA ALA A 144 7.46 -11.44 18.62
C ALA A 144 6.30 -10.78 17.86
N PHE A 145 6.59 -9.77 17.05
CA PHE A 145 5.60 -9.11 16.21
C PHE A 145 4.99 -10.08 15.18
N ARG A 146 5.82 -10.90 14.54
CA ARG A 146 5.36 -11.94 13.60
C ARG A 146 4.49 -13.00 14.28
N ALA A 147 4.80 -13.36 15.51
CA ALA A 147 3.99 -14.31 16.28
C ALA A 147 2.58 -13.74 16.54
N ILE A 148 2.49 -12.47 16.91
CA ILE A 148 1.20 -11.78 17.06
C ILE A 148 0.46 -11.75 15.71
N ALA A 149 1.12 -11.31 14.66
CA ALA A 149 0.52 -11.23 13.33
C ALA A 149 0.00 -12.59 12.82
N ALA A 150 0.72 -13.68 13.11
CA ALA A 150 0.31 -15.03 12.74
C ALA A 150 -0.95 -15.52 13.47
N SER A 151 -1.29 -14.91 14.60
CA SER A 151 -2.51 -15.23 15.37
C SER A 151 -3.76 -14.48 14.91
N ILE A 152 -3.61 -13.54 13.98
CA ILE A 152 -4.68 -12.66 13.51
C ILE A 152 -5.18 -13.17 12.16
N ASP A 153 -6.50 -13.35 12.02
CA ASP A 153 -7.15 -13.63 10.74
C ASP A 153 -7.06 -12.37 9.84
N PRO A 154 -6.32 -12.39 8.73
CA PRO A 154 -6.14 -11.21 7.89
C PRO A 154 -7.44 -10.72 7.24
N ASP A 155 -8.44 -11.59 7.06
CA ASP A 155 -9.73 -11.23 6.49
C ASP A 155 -10.70 -10.67 7.54
N ARG A 156 -10.49 -11.00 8.80
CA ARG A 156 -11.32 -10.57 9.94
C ARG A 156 -10.48 -10.20 11.16
N PRO A 157 -9.56 -9.24 11.06
CA PRO A 157 -8.61 -8.91 12.15
C PRO A 157 -9.30 -8.47 13.44
N TRP A 158 -10.51 -7.92 13.34
CA TRP A 158 -11.33 -7.49 14.50
C TRP A 158 -11.86 -8.65 15.36
N THR A 159 -11.74 -9.89 14.90
CA THR A 159 -12.16 -11.08 15.67
C THR A 159 -11.07 -11.61 16.58
N ALA A 160 -9.86 -11.10 16.52
CA ALA A 160 -8.77 -11.49 17.40
C ALA A 160 -9.13 -11.16 18.87
N PRO A 161 -8.82 -12.03 19.85
CA PRO A 161 -9.17 -11.81 21.26
C PRO A 161 -8.68 -10.48 21.83
N ASN A 162 -7.54 -9.98 21.34
CA ASN A 162 -6.90 -8.73 21.75
C ASN A 162 -6.97 -7.62 20.70
N ALA A 163 -7.91 -7.71 19.74
CA ALA A 163 -8.02 -6.76 18.64
C ALA A 163 -8.13 -5.30 19.11
N VAL A 164 -8.94 -5.03 20.12
CA VAL A 164 -9.13 -3.66 20.66
C VAL A 164 -7.86 -3.12 21.31
N GLU A 165 -7.10 -3.95 22.00
CA GLU A 165 -5.84 -3.57 22.63
C GLU A 165 -4.78 -3.28 21.57
N LEU A 166 -4.65 -4.15 20.59
CA LEU A 166 -3.70 -3.97 19.48
C LEU A 166 -4.03 -2.72 18.65
N ASP A 167 -5.30 -2.45 18.37
CA ASP A 167 -5.74 -1.26 17.61
C ASP A 167 -5.40 0.05 18.33
N ARG A 168 -5.37 0.05 19.66
CA ARG A 168 -5.06 1.21 20.50
C ARG A 168 -3.57 1.36 20.81
N THR A 169 -2.77 0.36 20.51
CA THR A 169 -1.35 0.32 20.88
C THR A 169 -0.48 0.70 19.68
N THR A 170 0.32 1.74 19.81
CA THR A 170 1.34 2.05 18.80
C THR A 170 2.49 1.05 18.88
N ILE A 171 3.23 0.86 17.78
CA ILE A 171 4.44 0.02 17.78
C ILE A 171 5.42 0.45 18.87
N ARG A 172 5.64 1.76 19.03
CA ARG A 172 6.48 2.33 20.09
C ARG A 172 6.01 1.87 21.47
N ALA A 173 4.75 2.08 21.81
CA ALA A 173 4.21 1.70 23.11
C ALA A 173 4.27 0.18 23.33
N TRP A 174 4.08 -0.60 22.29
CA TRP A 174 4.22 -2.05 22.38
C TRP A 174 5.66 -2.46 22.70
N CYS A 175 6.66 -1.88 22.02
CA CYS A 175 8.07 -2.14 22.28
C CYS A 175 8.50 -1.70 23.69
N ASP A 176 8.02 -0.54 24.15
CA ASP A 176 8.35 -0.03 25.48
C ASP A 176 7.78 -0.88 26.62
N ASN A 177 6.61 -1.51 26.39
CA ASN A 177 5.94 -2.38 27.37
C ASN A 177 6.48 -3.81 27.39
N ASN A 178 7.22 -4.23 26.37
CA ASN A 178 7.85 -5.54 26.31
C ASN A 178 9.32 -5.44 26.74
N SER A 179 9.64 -5.89 27.94
CA SER A 179 10.98 -5.77 28.55
C SER A 179 12.09 -6.41 27.72
N GLU A 180 11.77 -7.48 26.98
CA GLU A 180 12.69 -8.15 26.04
C GLU A 180 12.83 -7.42 24.69
N SER A 181 11.86 -6.54 24.38
CA SER A 181 11.75 -5.81 23.12
C SER A 181 11.85 -4.30 23.30
N ARG A 182 12.37 -3.83 24.45
CA ARG A 182 12.59 -2.40 24.65
C ARG A 182 13.66 -1.91 23.69
N LEU A 183 13.19 -1.29 22.62
CA LEU A 183 14.01 -0.85 21.50
C LEU A 183 14.42 0.61 21.69
N SER A 184 15.67 0.93 21.35
CA SER A 184 16.12 2.29 21.17
C SER A 184 15.45 2.95 19.96
N ASP A 185 15.58 4.27 19.81
CA ASP A 185 15.08 4.98 18.64
C ASP A 185 15.63 4.42 17.34
N PHE A 186 16.86 3.99 17.34
CA PHE A 186 17.52 3.32 16.23
C PHE A 186 16.80 2.02 15.82
N GLU A 187 16.55 1.13 16.79
CA GLU A 187 15.93 -0.17 16.52
C GLU A 187 14.49 -0.02 16.04
N LEU A 188 13.79 1.04 16.49
CA LEU A 188 12.45 1.37 16.03
C LEU A 188 12.44 1.92 14.59
N GLU A 189 13.42 2.74 14.23
CA GLU A 189 13.59 3.21 12.86
C GLU A 189 13.86 2.04 11.89
N TRP A 190 14.51 1.00 12.41
CA TRP A 190 14.78 -0.22 11.64
C TRP A 190 13.55 -1.11 11.41
N LEU A 191 12.51 -0.97 12.25
CA LEU A 191 11.24 -1.69 12.15
C LEU A 191 10.17 -0.94 11.33
N SER A 192 10.38 0.33 11.05
CA SER A 192 9.46 1.19 10.31
C SER A 192 9.69 1.13 8.80
#